data_d1e3dd75906c04d15f6b78bf552d30ce
#
_entry.id   d1e3dd75906c04d15f6b78bf552d30ce
#
_cell.length_a   1.000
_cell.length_b   1.000
_cell.length_c   1.000
_cell.angle_alpha   90.00
_cell.angle_beta   90.00
_cell.angle_gamma   90.00
#
_symmetry.space_group_name_H-M   'P 1'
#
loop_
_entity.id
_entity.type
_entity.pdbx_description
1 polymer ?
#
loop_
_entity_poly.entity_id
_entity_poly.type
_entity_poly.pdbx_seq_one_letter_code
_entity_poly.pdbx_strand_id
1 'polypeptide(L)'
;MWCNFTLTDSAMHEGGPHSEMAAASVRDTDARVGAILGALEQRRVIDDCAFVLVADHGMEETDPSCTGDWDVALREAGVESRDEAYSFLYLGA
;
A
#
# COMPACT_ATOMS: atom_id res chain seq x y z
N MET A 1 5.24 11.43 16.71
CA MET A 1 3.95 11.62 16.01
C MET A 1 3.85 10.53 14.92
N TRP A 2 2.69 9.93 14.75
CA TRP A 2 2.40 8.96 13.70
C TRP A 2 1.28 9.52 12.84
N CYS A 3 1.45 9.50 11.52
CA CYS A 3 0.42 9.88 10.55
C CYS A 3 0.23 8.75 9.54
N ASN A 4 -1.01 8.43 9.24
CA ASN A 4 -1.38 7.48 8.19
C ASN A 4 -2.15 8.22 7.09
N PHE A 5 -1.72 8.07 5.85
CA PHE A 5 -2.34 8.66 4.67
C PHE A 5 -2.93 7.56 3.80
N THR A 6 -4.23 7.35 3.92
CA THR A 6 -4.94 6.25 3.22
C THR A 6 -5.47 6.63 1.85
N LEU A 7 -5.42 7.93 1.49
CA LEU A 7 -6.03 8.43 0.26
C LEU A 7 -5.42 7.82 -0.99
N THR A 8 -4.10 7.62 -1.00
CA THR A 8 -3.39 7.10 -2.18
C THR A 8 -3.81 5.68 -2.51
N ASP A 9 -3.89 4.81 -1.51
CA ASP A 9 -4.37 3.45 -1.65
C ASP A 9 -5.81 3.41 -2.17
N SER A 10 -6.71 4.16 -1.53
CA SER A 10 -8.12 4.23 -1.94
C SER A 10 -8.31 4.75 -3.37
N ALA A 11 -7.53 5.76 -3.77
CA ALA A 11 -7.59 6.32 -5.12
C ALA A 11 -7.06 5.36 -6.19
N MET A 12 -6.04 4.57 -5.86
CA MET A 12 -5.50 3.55 -6.75
C MET A 12 -6.44 2.36 -6.91
N HIS A 13 -7.12 1.95 -5.83
CA HIS A 13 -8.15 0.92 -5.89
C HIS A 13 -9.36 1.35 -6.74
N GLU A 14 -9.79 2.59 -6.61
CA GLU A 14 -10.97 3.10 -7.32
C GLU A 14 -10.68 3.41 -8.79
N GLY A 15 -9.56 4.07 -9.08
CA GLY A 15 -9.24 4.58 -10.41
C GLY A 15 -8.17 3.80 -11.17
N GLY A 16 -7.49 2.88 -10.52
CA GLY A 16 -6.28 2.20 -11.02
C GLY A 16 -5.01 2.99 -10.69
N PRO A 17 -3.87 2.28 -10.56
CA PRO A 17 -2.60 2.86 -10.11
C PRO A 17 -2.00 3.88 -11.10
N HIS A 18 -2.33 3.78 -12.38
CA HIS A 18 -1.84 4.68 -13.44
C HIS A 18 -2.82 5.80 -13.81
N SER A 19 -3.90 5.98 -13.02
CA SER A 19 -4.95 6.97 -13.28
C SER A 19 -4.54 8.38 -12.85
N GLU A 20 -5.22 9.39 -13.41
CA GLU A 20 -5.13 10.77 -12.95
C GLU A 20 -5.59 10.93 -11.48
N MET A 21 -6.51 10.08 -11.02
CA MET A 21 -6.96 10.04 -9.64
C MET A 21 -5.83 9.59 -8.71
N ALA A 22 -5.11 8.54 -9.07
CA ALA A 22 -3.91 8.09 -8.35
C ALA A 22 -2.84 9.19 -8.29
N ALA A 23 -2.53 9.80 -9.43
CA ALA A 23 -1.57 10.89 -9.51
C ALA A 23 -1.99 12.11 -8.67
N ALA A 24 -3.27 12.45 -8.64
CA ALA A 24 -3.81 13.54 -7.82
C ALA A 24 -3.69 13.21 -6.32
N SER A 25 -3.97 11.98 -5.92
CA SER A 25 -3.87 11.54 -4.52
C SER A 25 -2.42 11.57 -4.00
N VAL A 26 -1.45 11.21 -4.84
CA VAL A 26 -0.02 11.33 -4.50
C VAL A 26 0.37 12.79 -4.29
N ARG A 27 -0.05 13.69 -5.18
CA ARG A 27 0.19 15.13 -5.03
C ARG A 27 -0.45 15.71 -3.75
N ASP A 28 -1.66 15.28 -3.40
CA ASP A 28 -2.32 15.70 -2.16
C ASP A 28 -1.57 15.20 -0.93
N THR A 29 -1.13 13.94 -0.94
CA THR A 29 -0.34 13.36 0.15
C THR A 29 0.99 14.08 0.31
N ASP A 30 1.70 14.37 -0.78
CA ASP A 30 2.95 15.15 -0.77
C ASP A 30 2.75 16.54 -0.17
N ALA A 31 1.70 17.24 -0.57
CA ALA A 31 1.35 18.54 -0.01
C ALA A 31 1.09 18.50 1.51
N ARG A 32 0.46 17.44 2.00
CA ARG A 32 0.21 17.24 3.44
C ARG A 32 1.49 16.96 4.20
N VAL A 33 2.38 16.14 3.66
CA VAL A 33 3.72 15.92 4.22
C VAL A 33 4.49 17.23 4.26
N GLY A 34 4.48 18.00 3.18
CA GLY A 34 5.09 19.34 3.12
C GLY A 34 4.55 20.30 4.18
N ALA A 35 3.22 20.27 4.43
CA ALA A 35 2.62 21.10 5.49
C ALA A 35 3.10 20.71 6.89
N ILE A 36 3.29 19.41 7.16
CA ILE A 36 3.84 18.93 8.44
C ILE A 36 5.29 19.41 8.60
N LEU A 37 6.13 19.23 7.57
CA LEU A 37 7.53 19.69 7.59
C LEU A 37 7.61 21.19 7.80
N GLY A 38 6.83 21.97 7.06
CA GLY A 38 6.79 23.43 7.21
C GLY A 38 6.33 23.89 8.60
N ALA A 39 5.42 23.16 9.23
CA ALA A 39 5.01 23.46 10.61
C ALA A 39 6.14 23.21 11.62
N LEU A 40 6.97 22.21 11.41
CA LEU A 40 8.13 21.91 12.27
C LEU A 40 9.26 22.90 12.06
N GLU A 41 9.49 23.35 10.82
CA GLU A 41 10.44 24.42 10.50
C GLU A 41 10.04 25.73 11.18
N GLN A 42 8.78 26.14 11.06
CA GLN A 42 8.25 27.34 11.71
C GLN A 42 8.43 27.32 13.23
N ARG A 43 8.36 26.15 13.83
CA ARG A 43 8.58 25.94 15.26
C ARG A 43 10.06 25.76 15.62
N ARG A 44 10.94 25.73 14.64
CA ARG A 44 12.40 25.54 14.80
C ARG A 44 12.76 24.26 15.55
N VAL A 45 12.02 23.18 15.29
CA VAL A 45 12.26 21.87 15.91
C VAL A 45 12.58 20.79 14.86
N ILE A 46 12.66 21.15 13.58
CA ILE A 46 12.88 20.19 12.51
C ILE A 46 14.24 19.49 12.63
N ASP A 47 15.28 20.22 13.07
CA ASP A 47 16.63 19.68 13.24
C ASP A 47 16.73 18.65 14.38
N ASP A 48 15.76 18.68 15.30
CA ASP A 48 15.64 17.72 16.42
C ASP A 48 14.72 16.53 16.08
N CYS A 49 14.22 16.46 14.83
CA CYS A 49 13.29 15.44 14.39
C CYS A 49 13.95 14.43 13.45
N ALA A 50 13.61 13.16 13.60
CA ALA A 50 13.84 12.14 12.57
C ALA A 50 12.53 11.89 11.83
N PHE A 51 12.60 11.85 10.50
CA PHE A 51 11.50 11.53 9.61
C PHE A 51 11.68 10.14 9.02
N VAL A 52 10.60 9.34 9.09
CA VAL A 52 10.54 8.05 8.43
C VAL A 52 9.25 8.04 7.59
N LEU A 53 9.39 7.95 6.28
CA LEU A 53 8.31 7.77 5.34
C LEU A 53 8.36 6.34 4.82
N VAL A 54 7.26 5.61 4.97
CA VAL A 54 7.16 4.21 4.56
C VAL A 54 5.86 3.99 3.81
N ALA A 55 5.87 3.01 2.91
CA ALA A 55 4.67 2.39 2.35
C ALA A 55 4.58 0.96 2.87
N ASP A 56 3.39 0.46 3.09
CA ASP A 56 3.12 -0.94 3.46
C ASP A 56 3.22 -1.87 2.24
N HIS A 57 2.86 -1.37 1.05
CA HIS A 57 3.01 -2.05 -0.23
C HIS A 57 3.00 -1.03 -1.38
N GLY A 58 3.16 -1.49 -2.58
CA GLY A 58 2.88 -0.77 -3.82
C GLY A 58 1.55 -1.22 -4.42
N MET A 59 1.25 -0.74 -5.64
CA MET A 59 0.08 -1.18 -6.39
C MET A 59 0.41 -1.20 -7.88
N GLU A 60 -0.07 -2.24 -8.56
CA GLU A 60 0.05 -2.40 -10.00
C GLU A 60 -1.26 -3.00 -10.55
N GLU A 61 -1.52 -2.79 -11.81
CA GLU A 61 -2.66 -3.42 -12.48
C GLU A 61 -2.43 -4.92 -12.64
N THR A 62 -3.45 -5.71 -12.31
CA THR A 62 -3.45 -7.13 -12.61
C THR A 62 -3.84 -7.37 -14.07
N ASP A 63 -3.11 -8.25 -14.74
CA ASP A 63 -3.53 -8.77 -16.04
C ASP A 63 -4.55 -9.90 -15.84
N PRO A 64 -5.83 -9.69 -16.19
CA PRO A 64 -6.85 -10.71 -16.01
C PRO A 64 -6.61 -11.99 -16.84
N SER A 65 -5.77 -11.90 -17.87
CA SER A 65 -5.39 -13.07 -18.69
C SER A 65 -4.25 -13.89 -18.08
N CYS A 66 -3.61 -13.39 -17.04
CA CYS A 66 -2.46 -13.99 -16.38
C CYS A 66 -2.70 -14.10 -14.87
N THR A 67 -3.81 -14.70 -14.48
CA THR A 67 -4.16 -14.95 -13.09
C THR A 67 -3.83 -16.40 -12.70
N GLY A 68 -3.28 -16.59 -11.52
CA GLY A 68 -3.08 -17.89 -10.90
C GLY A 68 -4.02 -18.10 -9.73
N ASP A 69 -4.55 -19.31 -9.59
CA ASP A 69 -5.31 -19.73 -8.41
C ASP A 69 -4.45 -20.69 -7.59
N TRP A 70 -3.97 -20.21 -6.47
CA TRP A 70 -3.10 -20.97 -5.56
C TRP A 70 -3.80 -22.16 -4.95
N ASP A 71 -5.11 -22.07 -4.67
CA ASP A 71 -5.89 -23.17 -4.12
C ASP A 71 -5.99 -24.33 -5.11
N VAL A 72 -6.18 -24.01 -6.37
CA VAL A 72 -6.18 -25.01 -7.44
C VAL A 72 -4.81 -25.65 -7.57
N ALA A 73 -3.75 -24.83 -7.65
CA ALA A 73 -2.38 -25.31 -7.81
C ALA A 73 -1.92 -26.21 -6.66
N LEU A 74 -2.22 -25.82 -5.41
CA LEU A 74 -1.87 -26.60 -4.23
C LEU A 74 -2.65 -27.90 -4.14
N ARG A 75 -3.94 -27.87 -4.46
CA ARG A 75 -4.79 -29.07 -4.50
C ARG A 75 -4.32 -30.07 -5.57
N GLU A 76 -3.97 -29.58 -6.75
CA GLU A 76 -3.41 -30.40 -7.83
C GLU A 76 -2.05 -30.99 -7.46
N ALA A 77 -1.25 -30.26 -6.69
CA ALA A 77 0.01 -30.76 -6.14
C ALA A 77 -0.16 -31.71 -4.94
N GLY A 78 -1.38 -31.96 -4.48
CA GLY A 78 -1.66 -32.82 -3.32
C GLY A 78 -1.25 -32.18 -1.98
N VAL A 79 -1.11 -30.85 -1.93
CA VAL A 79 -0.77 -30.12 -0.71
C VAL A 79 -2.05 -29.69 -0.02
N GLU A 80 -2.25 -30.17 1.21
CA GLU A 80 -3.33 -29.69 2.05
C GLU A 80 -2.99 -28.28 2.57
N SER A 81 -3.86 -27.34 2.25
CA SER A 81 -3.72 -25.95 2.69
C SER A 81 -5.06 -25.39 3.13
N ARG A 82 -5.00 -24.40 4.00
CA ARG A 82 -6.12 -23.57 4.37
C ARG A 82 -5.79 -22.13 4.04
N ASP A 83 -6.62 -21.53 3.18
CA ASP A 83 -6.54 -20.12 2.87
C ASP A 83 -7.20 -19.33 4.01
N GLU A 84 -6.50 -18.32 4.48
CA GLU A 84 -7.05 -17.31 5.36
C GLU A 84 -6.84 -15.92 4.72
N ALA A 85 -7.71 -14.98 5.03
CA ALA A 85 -7.71 -13.65 4.45
C ALA A 85 -6.30 -13.01 4.38
N TYR A 86 -6.08 -12.16 3.39
CA TYR A 86 -4.85 -11.39 3.19
C TYR A 86 -3.62 -12.19 2.72
N SER A 87 -3.82 -13.18 1.89
CA SER A 87 -2.73 -13.94 1.23
C SER A 87 -1.86 -14.78 2.19
N PHE A 88 -2.41 -15.17 3.33
CA PHE A 88 -1.77 -16.15 4.19
C PHE A 88 -2.26 -17.56 3.86
N LEU A 89 -1.32 -18.43 3.59
CA LEU A 89 -1.55 -19.85 3.37
C LEU A 89 -0.99 -20.64 4.55
N TYR A 90 -1.84 -21.44 5.18
CA TYR A 90 -1.42 -22.37 6.23
C TYR A 90 -1.35 -23.76 5.64
N LEU A 91 -0.15 -24.34 5.63
CA LEU A 91 0.07 -25.69 5.16
C LEU A 91 -0.37 -26.67 6.25
N GLY A 92 -1.09 -27.72 5.86
CA GLY A 92 -1.41 -28.84 6.73
C GLY A 92 -0.12 -29.55 7.19
N ALA A 93 -0.13 -30.04 8.44
CA ALA A 93 0.96 -30.84 9.00
C ALA A 93 0.81 -32.31 8.61
#